data_2fc49957d609e0538e3eb219eace0648
#
_entry.id   2fc49957d609e0538e3eb219eace0648
#
_cell.length_a   1.000
_cell.length_b   1.000
_cell.length_c   1.000
_cell.angle_alpha   90.00
_cell.angle_beta   90.00
_cell.angle_gamma   90.00
#
_symmetry.space_group_name_H-M   'P 1'
#
loop_
_entity.id
_entity.type
_entity.pdbx_description
1 polymer ?
#
loop_
_entity_poly.entity_id
_entity_poly.type
_entity_poly.pdbx_seq_one_letter_code
_entity_poly.pdbx_strand_id
1 'polypeptide(L)'
;SRGLGDVYKRQSQCIYQLDASERAVILRLGKFYEEQEEGLNFRLAGIDERYIENVSLTRRYTQTNSMLTKDENIVDVTVSAQYRIANLKDFVLNVKDPEGSLRNAIESALRHVVGDNTLDQTLTVGRENIAQEVQSRLQSYLDIYQTGLIVQQVNIEKTDPPAAVKNAFDDVVAAREDKERLQNEAERYALSIVPEARGQAQARIKEAEAYKEAVVAEAEGEVERFNQLLAEYLKAPDVTRDRLYLDALQSVLSNSTKVMVDVEGGNNLLYLPLDKIMEENKKKGDDDE
;
A
#
# COMPACT_ATOMS: atom_id res chain seq x y z
N SER A 1 -29.64 -55.53 50.88
CA SER A 1 -28.35 -55.21 50.20
C SER A 1 -28.45 -54.08 49.12
N ARG A 2 -29.67 -53.52 48.88
CA ARG A 2 -29.83 -52.35 47.92
C ARG A 2 -29.32 -51.05 48.55
N GLY A 3 -29.38 -50.83 49.84
CA GLY A 3 -29.01 -49.56 50.48
C GLY A 3 -27.50 -49.25 50.52
N LEU A 4 -26.64 -50.24 50.61
CA LEU A 4 -25.19 -50.04 50.64
C LEU A 4 -24.61 -49.66 49.31
N GLY A 5 -25.14 -50.20 48.18
CA GLY A 5 -24.71 -49.82 46.85
C GLY A 5 -25.05 -48.35 46.47
N ASP A 6 -26.18 -47.85 46.99
CA ASP A 6 -26.57 -46.47 46.76
C ASP A 6 -25.74 -45.47 47.59
N VAL A 7 -25.30 -45.88 48.79
CA VAL A 7 -24.39 -45.06 49.62
C VAL A 7 -23.01 -44.94 48.97
N TYR A 8 -22.45 -46.02 48.45
CA TYR A 8 -21.16 -46.00 47.77
C TYR A 8 -21.24 -45.19 46.45
N LYS A 9 -22.34 -45.30 45.72
CA LYS A 9 -22.58 -44.51 44.53
C LYS A 9 -22.69 -43.00 44.81
N ARG A 10 -23.30 -42.62 45.91
CA ARG A 10 -23.37 -41.23 46.39
C ARG A 10 -22.01 -40.70 46.84
N GLN A 11 -21.22 -41.58 47.54
CA GLN A 11 -19.89 -41.23 47.99
C GLN A 11 -18.92 -41.02 46.85
N SER A 12 -18.99 -41.82 45.78
CA SER A 12 -18.13 -41.66 44.60
C SER A 12 -18.47 -40.39 43.79
N GLN A 13 -19.67 -39.82 43.96
CA GLN A 13 -20.08 -38.58 43.31
C GLN A 13 -19.67 -37.32 44.09
N CYS A 14 -19.11 -37.47 45.30
CA CYS A 14 -18.66 -36.36 46.12
C CYS A 14 -17.28 -35.83 45.71
N ILE A 15 -16.48 -36.66 45.04
CA ILE A 15 -15.13 -36.30 44.59
C ILE A 15 -15.15 -36.13 43.08
N TYR A 16 -14.57 -35.06 42.59
CA TYR A 16 -14.41 -34.80 41.16
C TYR A 16 -13.15 -33.98 40.90
N GLN A 17 -12.64 -34.12 39.70
CA GLN A 17 -11.46 -33.42 39.25
C GLN A 17 -11.88 -32.32 38.27
N LEU A 18 -11.26 -31.13 38.39
CA LEU A 18 -11.36 -30.03 37.48
C LEU A 18 -10.06 -29.93 36.67
N ASP A 19 -10.20 -29.70 35.37
CA ASP A 19 -9.06 -29.46 34.51
C ASP A 19 -8.46 -28.06 34.79
N ALA A 20 -7.20 -27.86 34.37
CA ALA A 20 -6.45 -26.61 34.59
C ALA A 20 -7.14 -25.35 33.99
N SER A 21 -8.04 -25.54 33.01
CA SER A 21 -8.80 -24.48 32.37
C SER A 21 -10.20 -24.27 32.90
N GLU A 22 -10.64 -25.14 33.83
CA GLU A 22 -12.00 -25.16 34.36
C GLU A 22 -12.05 -24.59 35.77
N ARG A 23 -13.13 -23.92 36.10
CA ARG A 23 -13.49 -23.54 37.45
C ARG A 23 -14.92 -23.95 37.76
N ALA A 24 -15.20 -24.20 39.01
CA ALA A 24 -16.53 -24.57 39.47
C ALA A 24 -17.03 -23.61 40.56
N VAL A 25 -18.31 -23.21 40.43
CA VAL A 25 -19.04 -22.53 41.50
C VAL A 25 -19.97 -23.51 42.16
N ILE A 26 -19.89 -23.61 43.48
CA ILE A 26 -20.72 -24.49 44.31
C ILE A 26 -21.82 -23.63 44.97
N LEU A 27 -23.06 -24.05 44.75
CA LEU A 27 -24.22 -23.51 45.44
C LEU A 27 -24.70 -24.54 46.45
N ARG A 28 -24.70 -24.17 47.72
CA ARG A 28 -25.24 -24.99 48.81
C ARG A 28 -26.64 -24.51 49.19
N LEU A 29 -27.61 -25.36 48.97
CA LEU A 29 -29.01 -25.02 49.18
C LEU A 29 -29.43 -23.68 48.45
N GLY A 30 -28.89 -23.50 47.23
CA GLY A 30 -29.18 -22.31 46.44
C GLY A 30 -28.42 -21.04 46.81
N LYS A 31 -27.51 -21.10 47.82
CA LYS A 31 -26.63 -19.97 48.17
C LYS A 31 -25.20 -20.26 47.75
N PHE A 32 -24.50 -19.22 47.29
CA PHE A 32 -23.07 -19.30 47.01
C PHE A 32 -22.32 -19.80 48.23
N TYR A 33 -21.53 -20.83 48.03
CA TYR A 33 -20.69 -21.40 49.08
C TYR A 33 -19.22 -21.09 48.83
N GLU A 34 -18.68 -21.57 47.71
CA GLU A 34 -17.28 -21.34 47.33
C GLU A 34 -17.07 -21.47 45.81
N GLU A 35 -15.98 -20.88 45.31
CA GLU A 35 -15.44 -21.11 43.99
C GLU A 35 -14.27 -22.12 44.11
N GLN A 36 -14.30 -23.18 43.31
CA GLN A 36 -13.29 -24.24 43.31
C GLN A 36 -12.40 -24.10 42.10
N GLU A 37 -11.11 -24.19 42.36
CA GLU A 37 -10.06 -24.12 41.36
C GLU A 37 -9.70 -25.51 40.84
N GLU A 38 -8.74 -25.55 39.91
CA GLU A 38 -8.21 -26.77 39.30
C GLU A 38 -7.73 -27.80 40.33
N GLY A 39 -7.88 -29.09 40.00
CA GLY A 39 -7.44 -30.20 40.83
C GLY A 39 -8.57 -31.04 41.40
N LEU A 40 -8.28 -31.73 42.50
CA LEU A 40 -9.22 -32.64 43.15
C LEU A 40 -10.11 -31.85 44.13
N ASN A 41 -11.42 -31.84 43.84
CA ASN A 41 -12.39 -31.08 44.61
C ASN A 41 -13.46 -31.96 45.20
N PHE A 42 -14.09 -31.48 46.31
CA PHE A 42 -15.11 -32.23 47.06
C PHE A 42 -16.42 -31.43 47.08
N ARG A 43 -17.56 -32.15 46.91
CA ARG A 43 -18.93 -31.58 47.07
C ARG A 43 -19.80 -32.53 47.88
N LEU A 44 -20.82 -32.01 48.53
CA LEU A 44 -21.85 -32.79 49.22
C LEU A 44 -22.95 -33.18 48.20
N ALA A 45 -22.90 -34.43 47.73
CA ALA A 45 -23.89 -34.90 46.76
C ALA A 45 -25.31 -34.85 47.35
N GLY A 46 -26.23 -34.16 46.68
CA GLY A 46 -27.64 -34.00 47.07
C GLY A 46 -27.99 -32.69 47.75
N ILE A 47 -26.99 -31.87 48.16
CA ILE A 47 -27.17 -30.57 48.78
C ILE A 47 -26.49 -29.48 47.95
N ASP A 48 -25.34 -29.83 47.32
CA ASP A 48 -24.54 -28.89 46.55
C ASP A 48 -24.84 -29.04 45.05
N GLU A 49 -25.20 -27.91 44.41
CA GLU A 49 -25.27 -27.76 42.97
C GLU A 49 -23.94 -27.19 42.48
N ARG A 50 -23.41 -27.74 41.37
CA ARG A 50 -22.16 -27.30 40.78
C ARG A 50 -22.38 -26.75 39.37
N TYR A 51 -21.72 -25.63 39.04
CA TYR A 51 -21.63 -25.07 37.72
C TYR A 51 -20.17 -25.04 37.32
N ILE A 52 -19.81 -25.83 36.29
CA ILE A 52 -18.43 -25.93 35.77
C ILE A 52 -18.40 -25.21 34.43
N GLU A 53 -17.48 -24.28 34.28
CA GLU A 53 -17.24 -23.57 33.02
C GLU A 53 -15.73 -23.44 32.75
N ASN A 54 -15.39 -23.46 31.46
CA ASN A 54 -14.03 -23.22 31.02
C ASN A 54 -13.79 -21.71 30.96
N VAL A 55 -12.92 -21.20 31.85
CA VAL A 55 -12.59 -19.78 31.99
C VAL A 55 -11.46 -19.33 31.05
N SER A 56 -10.65 -20.28 30.56
CA SER A 56 -9.54 -20.02 29.66
C SER A 56 -9.97 -19.97 28.19
N LEU A 57 -11.15 -20.52 27.88
CA LEU A 57 -11.67 -20.59 26.52
C LEU A 57 -12.11 -19.22 26.03
N THR A 58 -11.48 -18.72 24.96
CA THR A 58 -11.98 -17.56 24.24
C THR A 58 -13.15 -17.99 23.36
N ARG A 59 -14.32 -17.42 23.63
CA ARG A 59 -15.55 -17.63 22.88
C ARG A 59 -15.74 -16.50 21.87
N ARG A 60 -16.33 -16.81 20.71
CA ARG A 60 -16.66 -15.83 19.68
C ARG A 60 -18.18 -15.75 19.54
N TYR A 61 -18.65 -14.53 19.49
CA TYR A 61 -20.04 -14.23 19.18
C TYR A 61 -20.08 -13.29 17.98
N THR A 62 -20.81 -13.67 16.93
CA THR A 62 -20.97 -12.85 15.73
C THR A 62 -22.45 -12.50 15.53
N GLN A 63 -22.72 -11.24 15.22
CA GLN A 63 -24.07 -10.72 15.06
C GLN A 63 -24.10 -9.69 13.94
N THR A 64 -25.18 -9.70 13.16
CA THR A 64 -25.47 -8.67 12.13
C THR A 64 -26.71 -7.88 12.55
N ASN A 65 -26.57 -6.56 12.59
CA ASN A 65 -27.66 -5.65 12.95
C ASN A 65 -27.74 -4.51 11.95
N SER A 66 -29.00 -4.16 11.57
CA SER A 66 -29.30 -2.94 10.81
C SER A 66 -29.43 -1.76 11.76
N MET A 67 -28.73 -0.68 11.46
CA MET A 67 -28.75 0.54 12.28
C MET A 67 -28.60 1.80 11.44
N LEU A 68 -28.89 2.94 12.07
CA LEU A 68 -28.83 4.25 11.43
C LEU A 68 -27.54 4.95 11.81
N THR A 69 -26.84 5.50 10.83
CA THR A 69 -25.67 6.36 11.02
C THR A 69 -26.07 7.80 11.33
N LYS A 70 -25.10 8.64 11.74
CA LYS A 70 -25.30 10.06 12.04
C LYS A 70 -25.89 10.87 10.87
N ASP A 71 -25.55 10.48 9.65
CA ASP A 71 -26.00 11.08 8.38
C ASP A 71 -27.29 10.41 7.83
N GLU A 72 -28.05 9.76 8.73
CA GLU A 72 -29.38 9.17 8.44
C GLU A 72 -29.36 8.05 7.37
N ASN A 73 -28.23 7.39 7.18
CA ASN A 73 -28.12 6.22 6.30
C ASN A 73 -28.33 4.94 7.11
N ILE A 74 -29.06 3.99 6.53
CA ILE A 74 -29.21 2.65 7.11
C ILE A 74 -28.04 1.80 6.66
N VAL A 75 -27.41 1.09 7.63
CA VAL A 75 -26.27 0.18 7.40
C VAL A 75 -26.49 -1.14 8.12
N ASP A 76 -26.09 -2.22 7.46
CA ASP A 76 -26.03 -3.55 8.06
C ASP A 76 -24.57 -3.78 8.52
N VAL A 77 -24.40 -3.83 9.84
CA VAL A 77 -23.09 -4.01 10.45
C VAL A 77 -22.98 -5.40 11.04
N THR A 78 -22.00 -6.18 10.59
CA THR A 78 -21.64 -7.48 11.17
C THR A 78 -20.46 -7.29 12.09
N VAL A 79 -20.68 -7.57 13.37
CA VAL A 79 -19.67 -7.49 14.43
C VAL A 79 -19.36 -8.87 14.97
N SER A 80 -18.10 -9.13 15.26
CA SER A 80 -17.60 -10.31 15.95
C SER A 80 -16.90 -9.88 17.23
N ALA A 81 -17.39 -10.34 18.36
CA ALA A 81 -16.81 -10.10 19.67
C ALA A 81 -16.18 -11.37 20.21
N GLN A 82 -14.93 -11.26 20.64
CA GLN A 82 -14.21 -12.32 21.35
C GLN A 82 -14.23 -12.02 22.84
N TYR A 83 -14.70 -12.95 23.62
CA TYR A 83 -14.87 -12.79 25.07
C TYR A 83 -14.48 -14.05 25.82
N ARG A 84 -14.20 -13.90 27.09
CA ARG A 84 -13.99 -15.03 28.03
C ARG A 84 -14.65 -14.74 29.36
N ILE A 85 -14.82 -15.78 30.15
CA ILE A 85 -15.33 -15.65 31.52
C ILE A 85 -14.16 -15.24 32.40
N ALA A 86 -14.23 -14.06 33.02
CA ALA A 86 -13.24 -13.57 33.97
C ALA A 86 -13.58 -13.92 35.43
N ASN A 87 -14.88 -13.82 35.75
CA ASN A 87 -15.39 -14.12 37.10
C ASN A 87 -16.57 -15.09 36.98
N LEU A 88 -16.35 -16.35 37.30
CA LEU A 88 -17.37 -17.39 37.17
C LEU A 88 -18.51 -17.17 38.16
N LYS A 89 -18.23 -16.67 39.36
CA LYS A 89 -19.25 -16.37 40.36
C LYS A 89 -20.28 -15.38 39.83
N ASP A 90 -19.82 -14.27 39.26
CA ASP A 90 -20.70 -13.23 38.73
C ASP A 90 -21.47 -13.73 37.48
N PHE A 91 -20.79 -14.54 36.64
CA PHE A 91 -21.39 -15.17 35.47
C PHE A 91 -22.58 -16.08 35.80
N VAL A 92 -22.48 -16.85 36.88
CA VAL A 92 -23.50 -17.82 37.27
C VAL A 92 -24.59 -17.20 38.15
N LEU A 93 -24.24 -16.21 38.99
CA LEU A 93 -25.16 -15.74 40.04
C LEU A 93 -25.87 -14.43 39.70
N ASN A 94 -25.21 -13.52 39.02
CA ASN A 94 -25.76 -12.15 38.84
C ASN A 94 -26.71 -12.06 37.69
N VAL A 95 -26.53 -12.89 36.64
CA VAL A 95 -27.30 -12.77 35.40
C VAL A 95 -27.87 -14.13 35.02
N LYS A 96 -29.18 -14.17 34.74
CA LYS A 96 -29.87 -15.41 34.36
C LYS A 96 -29.43 -15.91 32.96
N ASP A 97 -29.16 -15.00 32.02
CA ASP A 97 -28.69 -15.28 30.65
C ASP A 97 -27.53 -14.33 30.30
N PRO A 98 -26.28 -14.71 30.64
CA PRO A 98 -25.11 -13.87 30.36
C PRO A 98 -24.85 -13.67 28.86
N GLU A 99 -25.15 -14.69 28.04
CA GLU A 99 -24.98 -14.59 26.59
C GLU A 99 -26.04 -13.68 25.94
N GLY A 100 -27.28 -13.73 26.42
CA GLY A 100 -28.33 -12.79 26.03
C GLY A 100 -27.99 -11.36 26.44
N SER A 101 -27.43 -11.19 27.64
CA SER A 101 -26.95 -9.88 28.10
C SER A 101 -25.81 -9.34 27.28
N LEU A 102 -24.86 -10.19 26.91
CA LEU A 102 -23.76 -9.84 25.99
C LEU A 102 -24.30 -9.38 24.64
N ARG A 103 -25.27 -10.11 24.06
CA ARG A 103 -25.92 -9.77 22.80
C ARG A 103 -26.54 -8.36 22.83
N ASN A 104 -27.34 -8.11 23.86
CA ASN A 104 -28.02 -6.83 24.02
C ASN A 104 -27.01 -5.68 24.27
N ALA A 105 -25.94 -5.96 25.01
CA ALA A 105 -24.87 -5.00 25.25
C ALA A 105 -24.09 -4.67 23.95
N ILE A 106 -23.78 -5.67 23.12
CA ILE A 106 -23.16 -5.47 21.80
C ILE A 106 -24.05 -4.60 20.92
N GLU A 107 -25.33 -4.93 20.82
CA GLU A 107 -26.29 -4.18 20.01
C GLU A 107 -26.40 -2.72 20.48
N SER A 108 -26.47 -2.50 21.79
CA SER A 108 -26.56 -1.17 22.38
C SER A 108 -25.27 -0.36 22.15
N ALA A 109 -24.11 -0.95 22.34
CA ALA A 109 -22.82 -0.30 22.12
C ALA A 109 -22.64 0.07 20.64
N LEU A 110 -22.94 -0.86 19.72
CA LEU A 110 -22.90 -0.63 18.28
C LEU A 110 -23.84 0.49 17.85
N ARG A 111 -25.11 0.43 18.28
CA ARG A 111 -26.10 1.45 17.91
C ARG A 111 -25.65 2.84 18.31
N HIS A 112 -25.05 2.97 19.48
CA HIS A 112 -24.56 4.26 19.97
C HIS A 112 -23.37 4.75 19.14
N VAL A 113 -22.35 3.90 18.96
CA VAL A 113 -21.11 4.29 18.25
C VAL A 113 -21.38 4.54 16.77
N VAL A 114 -22.16 3.69 16.09
CA VAL A 114 -22.51 3.88 14.67
C VAL A 114 -23.41 5.10 14.49
N GLY A 115 -24.32 5.36 15.44
CA GLY A 115 -25.19 6.55 15.41
C GLY A 115 -24.42 7.88 15.59
N ASP A 116 -23.26 7.85 16.20
CA ASP A 116 -22.39 9.01 16.36
C ASP A 116 -21.45 9.23 15.17
N ASN A 117 -21.28 8.23 14.31
CA ASN A 117 -20.38 8.25 13.16
C ASN A 117 -21.13 8.34 11.83
N THR A 118 -20.47 8.90 10.79
CA THR A 118 -21.02 8.96 9.44
C THR A 118 -20.84 7.62 8.71
N LEU A 119 -21.60 7.42 7.63
CA LEU A 119 -21.48 6.24 6.79
C LEU A 119 -20.05 6.05 6.26
N ASP A 120 -19.43 7.11 5.77
CA ASP A 120 -18.06 7.07 5.21
C ASP A 120 -17.04 6.63 6.27
N GLN A 121 -17.14 7.11 7.52
CA GLN A 121 -16.28 6.67 8.63
C GLN A 121 -16.50 5.20 8.98
N THR A 122 -17.75 4.73 8.88
CA THR A 122 -18.10 3.34 9.19
C THR A 122 -17.66 2.36 8.10
N LEU A 123 -17.58 2.81 6.84
CA LEU A 123 -17.17 1.98 5.70
C LEU A 123 -15.66 1.93 5.46
N THR A 124 -14.91 2.97 5.85
CA THR A 124 -13.50 3.17 5.46
C THR A 124 -12.53 3.06 6.64
N VAL A 125 -11.68 4.04 6.80
CA VAL A 125 -10.55 4.07 7.76
C VAL A 125 -11.01 4.11 9.23
N GLY A 126 -12.27 4.46 9.49
CA GLY A 126 -12.82 4.57 10.84
C GLY A 126 -13.14 3.25 11.54
N ARG A 127 -13.16 2.12 10.84
CA ARG A 127 -13.59 0.81 11.38
C ARG A 127 -12.83 0.39 12.63
N GLU A 128 -11.53 0.58 12.66
CA GLU A 128 -10.70 0.18 13.79
C GLU A 128 -10.97 1.06 15.02
N ASN A 129 -11.12 2.37 14.83
CA ASN A 129 -11.49 3.29 15.91
C ASN A 129 -12.89 2.98 16.45
N ILE A 130 -13.85 2.70 15.55
CA ILE A 130 -15.20 2.30 15.91
C ILE A 130 -15.17 0.97 16.69
N ALA A 131 -14.40 -0.01 16.27
CA ALA A 131 -14.26 -1.29 16.97
C ALA A 131 -13.70 -1.11 18.39
N GLN A 132 -12.70 -0.26 18.58
CA GLN A 132 -12.12 0.06 19.89
C GLN A 132 -13.13 0.80 20.78
N GLU A 133 -13.88 1.76 20.25
CA GLU A 133 -14.91 2.45 20.99
C GLU A 133 -16.05 1.53 21.40
N VAL A 134 -16.50 0.66 20.48
CA VAL A 134 -17.50 -0.39 20.78
C VAL A 134 -16.98 -1.32 21.86
N GLN A 135 -15.72 -1.77 21.79
CA GLN A 135 -15.12 -2.63 22.81
C GLN A 135 -15.09 -1.97 24.18
N SER A 136 -14.67 -0.73 24.29
CA SER A 136 -14.62 0.03 25.54
C SER A 136 -16.02 0.19 26.15
N ARG A 137 -17.00 0.56 25.32
CA ARG A 137 -18.37 0.75 25.74
C ARG A 137 -19.05 -0.56 26.13
N LEU A 138 -18.81 -1.61 25.37
CA LEU A 138 -19.30 -2.95 25.65
C LEU A 138 -18.78 -3.45 26.99
N GLN A 139 -17.47 -3.31 27.25
CA GLN A 139 -16.88 -3.69 28.54
C GLN A 139 -17.50 -2.91 29.70
N SER A 140 -17.70 -1.61 29.53
CA SER A 140 -18.39 -0.77 30.53
C SER A 140 -19.79 -1.26 30.86
N TYR A 141 -20.58 -1.66 29.85
CA TYR A 141 -21.92 -2.24 30.10
C TYR A 141 -21.86 -3.57 30.82
N LEU A 142 -20.93 -4.45 30.44
CA LEU A 142 -20.76 -5.74 31.10
C LEU A 142 -20.31 -5.60 32.54
N ASP A 143 -19.50 -4.60 32.86
CA ASP A 143 -19.05 -4.27 34.21
C ASP A 143 -20.20 -3.70 35.06
N ILE A 144 -21.03 -2.82 34.52
CA ILE A 144 -22.22 -2.26 35.21
C ILE A 144 -23.20 -3.38 35.57
N TYR A 145 -23.42 -4.33 34.64
CA TYR A 145 -24.31 -5.48 34.88
C TYR A 145 -23.64 -6.60 35.69
N GLN A 146 -22.35 -6.49 35.99
CA GLN A 146 -21.56 -7.48 36.71
C GLN A 146 -21.73 -8.89 36.11
N THR A 147 -21.60 -8.99 34.79
CA THR A 147 -21.79 -10.24 34.06
C THR A 147 -20.67 -11.26 34.22
N GLY A 148 -19.53 -10.84 34.78
CA GLY A 148 -18.33 -11.66 34.92
C GLY A 148 -17.61 -11.97 33.58
N LEU A 149 -18.00 -11.30 32.49
CA LEU A 149 -17.40 -11.43 31.16
C LEU A 149 -16.34 -10.35 30.92
N ILE A 150 -15.29 -10.71 30.24
CA ILE A 150 -14.27 -9.76 29.74
C ILE A 150 -14.19 -9.87 28.22
N VAL A 151 -14.25 -8.72 27.56
CA VAL A 151 -14.10 -8.62 26.11
C VAL A 151 -12.64 -8.47 25.74
N GLN A 152 -12.13 -9.42 24.96
CA GLN A 152 -10.75 -9.40 24.49
C GLN A 152 -10.59 -8.55 23.26
N GLN A 153 -11.50 -8.73 22.29
CA GLN A 153 -11.43 -8.03 21.02
C GLN A 153 -12.83 -7.91 20.39
N VAL A 154 -13.08 -6.78 19.77
CA VAL A 154 -14.25 -6.55 18.92
C VAL A 154 -13.74 -6.23 17.51
N ASN A 155 -14.29 -6.94 16.52
CA ASN A 155 -13.99 -6.70 15.11
C ASN A 155 -15.28 -6.41 14.34
N ILE A 156 -15.24 -5.40 13.49
CA ILE A 156 -16.28 -5.13 12.50
C ILE A 156 -15.89 -5.90 11.22
N GLU A 157 -16.60 -7.01 10.98
CA GLU A 157 -16.29 -7.90 9.85
C GLU A 157 -16.77 -7.29 8.54
N LYS A 158 -17.99 -6.75 8.54
CA LYS A 158 -18.65 -6.26 7.34
C LYS A 158 -19.58 -5.10 7.67
N THR A 159 -19.56 -4.10 6.81
CA THR A 159 -20.52 -3.01 6.82
C THR A 159 -21.02 -2.83 5.40
N ASP A 160 -22.29 -3.05 5.16
CA ASP A 160 -22.93 -2.92 3.85
C ASP A 160 -24.15 -1.98 3.93
N PRO A 161 -24.43 -1.24 2.87
CA PRO A 161 -25.74 -0.61 2.74
C PRO A 161 -26.82 -1.69 2.49
N PRO A 162 -28.08 -1.43 2.83
CA PRO A 162 -29.17 -2.35 2.55
C PRO A 162 -29.25 -2.74 1.07
N ALA A 163 -29.63 -3.98 0.80
CA ALA A 163 -29.67 -4.54 -0.56
C ALA A 163 -30.44 -3.69 -1.58
N ALA A 164 -31.47 -2.95 -1.12
CA ALA A 164 -32.30 -2.10 -1.97
C ALA A 164 -31.54 -0.89 -2.57
N VAL A 165 -30.51 -0.39 -1.89
CA VAL A 165 -29.74 0.81 -2.31
C VAL A 165 -28.30 0.48 -2.69
N LYS A 166 -27.89 -0.78 -2.56
CA LYS A 166 -26.52 -1.22 -2.77
C LYS A 166 -25.98 -0.84 -4.16
N ASN A 167 -26.75 -1.10 -5.23
CA ASN A 167 -26.31 -0.80 -6.59
C ASN A 167 -26.07 0.70 -6.81
N ALA A 168 -26.96 1.55 -6.27
CA ALA A 168 -26.78 3.00 -6.38
C ALA A 168 -25.56 3.49 -5.57
N PHE A 169 -25.28 2.84 -4.45
CA PHE A 169 -24.14 3.15 -3.61
C PHE A 169 -22.81 2.72 -4.28
N ASP A 170 -22.78 1.51 -4.85
CA ASP A 170 -21.64 0.99 -5.60
C ASP A 170 -21.32 1.89 -6.81
N ASP A 171 -22.32 2.45 -7.48
CA ASP A 171 -22.16 3.40 -8.59
C ASP A 171 -21.52 4.72 -8.13
N VAL A 172 -21.92 5.25 -6.96
CA VAL A 172 -21.30 6.45 -6.36
C VAL A 172 -19.85 6.19 -5.98
N VAL A 173 -19.55 5.01 -5.40
CA VAL A 173 -18.17 4.62 -5.05
C VAL A 173 -17.31 4.51 -6.31
N ALA A 174 -17.81 3.83 -7.35
CA ALA A 174 -17.11 3.69 -8.63
C ALA A 174 -16.85 5.06 -9.28
N ALA A 175 -17.83 5.97 -9.26
CA ALA A 175 -17.66 7.32 -9.79
C ALA A 175 -16.60 8.13 -9.01
N ARG A 176 -16.51 7.95 -7.69
CA ARG A 176 -15.47 8.59 -6.85
C ARG A 176 -14.08 8.05 -7.18
N GLU A 177 -13.95 6.72 -7.27
CA GLU A 177 -12.69 6.07 -7.65
C GLU A 177 -12.24 6.46 -9.06
N ASP A 178 -13.16 6.54 -10.02
CA ASP A 178 -12.89 7.01 -11.38
C ASP A 178 -12.40 8.45 -11.40
N LYS A 179 -13.01 9.34 -10.61
CA LYS A 179 -12.55 10.72 -10.45
C LYS A 179 -11.13 10.78 -9.93
N GLU A 180 -10.81 10.05 -8.86
CA GLU A 180 -9.46 10.02 -8.28
C GLU A 180 -8.45 9.42 -9.27
N ARG A 181 -8.82 8.35 -9.97
CA ARG A 181 -7.99 7.73 -11.00
C ARG A 181 -7.67 8.72 -12.11
N LEU A 182 -8.66 9.43 -12.64
CA LEU A 182 -8.48 10.43 -13.69
C LEU A 182 -7.63 11.62 -13.23
N GLN A 183 -7.79 12.07 -11.99
CA GLN A 183 -6.94 13.12 -11.42
C GLN A 183 -5.48 12.68 -11.32
N ASN A 184 -5.25 11.49 -10.76
CA ASN A 184 -3.91 10.92 -10.63
C ASN A 184 -3.25 10.65 -11.99
N GLU A 185 -4.03 10.28 -13.01
CA GLU A 185 -3.55 10.09 -14.38
C GLU A 185 -3.16 11.43 -15.02
N ALA A 186 -4.00 12.45 -14.86
CA ALA A 186 -3.70 13.80 -15.36
C ALA A 186 -2.48 14.42 -14.67
N GLU A 187 -2.33 14.24 -13.36
CA GLU A 187 -1.14 14.69 -12.63
C GLU A 187 0.14 13.99 -13.10
N ARG A 188 0.11 12.66 -13.26
CA ARG A 188 1.25 11.89 -13.80
C ARG A 188 1.60 12.34 -15.20
N TYR A 189 0.61 12.58 -16.04
CA TYR A 189 0.83 13.10 -17.40
C TYR A 189 1.49 14.47 -17.37
N ALA A 190 1.00 15.38 -16.56
CA ALA A 190 1.58 16.72 -16.40
C ALA A 190 3.02 16.68 -15.86
N LEU A 191 3.29 15.80 -14.87
CA LEU A 191 4.63 15.60 -14.31
C LEU A 191 5.61 14.97 -15.30
N SER A 192 5.14 14.25 -16.31
CA SER A 192 5.97 13.70 -17.38
C SER A 192 6.25 14.76 -18.46
N ILE A 193 5.22 15.36 -19.03
CA ILE A 193 5.33 16.24 -20.22
C ILE A 193 5.97 17.59 -19.91
N VAL A 194 5.62 18.20 -18.76
CA VAL A 194 6.10 19.56 -18.46
C VAL A 194 7.62 19.60 -18.21
N PRO A 195 8.22 18.69 -17.43
CA PRO A 195 9.68 18.68 -17.27
C PRO A 195 10.42 18.33 -18.56
N GLU A 196 9.89 17.40 -19.35
CA GLU A 196 10.47 17.03 -20.64
C GLU A 196 10.50 18.23 -21.61
N ALA A 197 9.36 18.92 -21.76
CA ALA A 197 9.28 20.11 -22.61
C ALA A 197 10.22 21.23 -22.14
N ARG A 198 10.35 21.42 -20.82
CA ARG A 198 11.31 22.38 -20.25
C ARG A 198 12.74 21.97 -20.51
N GLY A 199 13.05 20.67 -20.39
CA GLY A 199 14.37 20.13 -20.71
C GLY A 199 14.74 20.36 -22.16
N GLN A 200 13.85 20.04 -23.09
CA GLN A 200 14.05 20.26 -24.52
C GLN A 200 14.21 21.76 -24.87
N ALA A 201 13.40 22.63 -24.27
CA ALA A 201 13.53 24.07 -24.46
C ALA A 201 14.90 24.59 -23.96
N GLN A 202 15.33 24.13 -22.79
CA GLN A 202 16.62 24.53 -22.23
C GLN A 202 17.80 23.98 -23.04
N ALA A 203 17.69 22.76 -23.56
CA ALA A 203 18.70 22.18 -24.44
C ALA A 203 18.87 23.01 -25.72
N ARG A 204 17.77 23.40 -26.39
CA ARG A 204 17.82 24.25 -27.57
C ARG A 204 18.41 25.62 -27.30
N ILE A 205 18.10 26.22 -26.14
CA ILE A 205 18.69 27.51 -25.73
C ILE A 205 20.18 27.36 -25.56
N LYS A 206 20.63 26.30 -24.87
CA LYS A 206 22.06 26.04 -24.64
C LYS A 206 22.82 25.71 -25.92
N GLU A 207 22.21 24.95 -26.83
CA GLU A 207 22.77 24.67 -28.16
C GLU A 207 22.95 25.97 -28.97
N ALA A 208 21.95 26.85 -28.98
CA ALA A 208 22.06 28.14 -29.66
C ALA A 208 23.12 29.07 -29.01
N GLU A 209 23.22 29.08 -27.68
CA GLU A 209 24.26 29.82 -26.97
C GLU A 209 25.66 29.28 -27.32
N ALA A 210 25.83 27.96 -27.29
CA ALA A 210 27.10 27.33 -27.66
C ALA A 210 27.49 27.55 -29.11
N TYR A 211 26.49 27.47 -30.03
CA TYR A 211 26.72 27.80 -31.44
C TYR A 211 27.16 29.25 -31.63
N LYS A 212 26.48 30.19 -30.95
CA LYS A 212 26.88 31.60 -30.96
C LYS A 212 28.34 31.79 -30.50
N GLU A 213 28.69 31.19 -29.37
CA GLU A 213 30.07 31.29 -28.82
C GLU A 213 31.09 30.65 -29.74
N ALA A 214 30.77 29.52 -30.35
CA ALA A 214 31.64 28.85 -31.32
C ALA A 214 31.88 29.71 -32.55
N VAL A 215 30.84 30.26 -33.13
CA VAL A 215 30.98 31.12 -34.33
C VAL A 215 31.77 32.40 -34.04
N VAL A 216 31.54 33.01 -32.85
CA VAL A 216 32.31 34.19 -32.43
C VAL A 216 33.77 33.84 -32.20
N ALA A 217 34.05 32.74 -31.49
CA ALA A 217 35.42 32.32 -31.24
C ALA A 217 36.15 31.92 -32.52
N GLU A 218 35.46 31.26 -33.46
CA GLU A 218 36.01 30.94 -34.78
C GLU A 218 36.38 32.21 -35.56
N ALA A 219 35.45 33.19 -35.61
CA ALA A 219 35.71 34.46 -36.29
C ALA A 219 36.86 35.26 -35.65
N GLU A 220 36.93 35.31 -34.32
CA GLU A 220 38.03 35.92 -33.58
C GLU A 220 39.35 35.21 -33.85
N GLY A 221 39.36 33.88 -33.89
CA GLY A 221 40.50 33.07 -34.22
C GLY A 221 40.99 33.29 -35.65
N GLU A 222 40.08 33.42 -36.62
CA GLU A 222 40.44 33.72 -37.98
C GLU A 222 41.04 35.13 -38.14
N VAL A 223 40.45 36.12 -37.44
CA VAL A 223 41.01 37.49 -37.42
C VAL A 223 42.40 37.54 -36.83
N GLU A 224 42.59 36.87 -35.70
CA GLU A 224 43.91 36.80 -35.03
C GLU A 224 44.95 36.09 -35.93
N ARG A 225 44.57 34.98 -36.55
CA ARG A 225 45.42 34.28 -37.54
C ARG A 225 45.75 35.17 -38.69
N PHE A 226 44.78 35.92 -39.23
CA PHE A 226 45.03 36.87 -40.31
C PHE A 226 46.02 37.99 -39.91
N ASN A 227 45.86 38.57 -38.75
CA ASN A 227 46.73 39.61 -38.22
C ASN A 227 48.16 39.11 -38.04
N GLN A 228 48.35 37.89 -37.54
CA GLN A 228 49.68 37.27 -37.42
C GLN A 228 50.34 37.01 -38.78
N LEU A 229 49.55 36.49 -39.75
CA LEU A 229 50.02 36.26 -41.09
C LEU A 229 50.34 37.56 -41.80
N LEU A 230 49.54 38.61 -41.60
CA LEU A 230 49.77 39.93 -42.16
C LEU A 230 51.10 40.53 -41.67
N ALA A 231 51.39 40.39 -40.38
CA ALA A 231 52.66 40.87 -39.81
C ALA A 231 53.88 40.17 -40.43
N GLU A 232 53.82 38.87 -40.69
CA GLU A 232 54.88 38.12 -41.37
C GLU A 232 54.93 38.41 -42.89
N TYR A 233 53.77 38.59 -43.52
CA TYR A 233 53.69 38.96 -44.93
C TYR A 233 54.37 40.30 -45.20
N LEU A 234 54.19 41.29 -44.35
CA LEU A 234 54.82 42.62 -44.49
C LEU A 234 56.35 42.57 -44.38
N LYS A 235 56.90 41.55 -43.69
CA LYS A 235 58.37 41.38 -43.61
C LYS A 235 58.99 40.75 -44.88
N ALA A 236 58.32 39.77 -45.49
CA ALA A 236 58.77 39.06 -46.69
C ALA A 236 57.60 38.63 -47.60
N PRO A 237 57.03 39.53 -48.43
CA PRO A 237 55.83 39.31 -49.21
C PRO A 237 55.89 38.11 -50.17
N ASP A 238 57.03 38.01 -50.94
CA ASP A 238 57.12 37.00 -51.99
C ASP A 238 57.24 35.57 -51.43
N VAL A 239 57.99 35.38 -50.41
CA VAL A 239 58.18 34.06 -49.75
C VAL A 239 56.96 33.62 -49.04
N THR A 240 56.25 34.53 -48.38
CA THR A 240 55.03 34.21 -47.65
C THR A 240 53.89 33.86 -48.61
N ARG A 241 53.76 34.55 -49.74
CA ARG A 241 52.79 34.24 -50.78
C ARG A 241 52.98 32.84 -51.37
N ASP A 242 54.21 32.50 -51.72
CA ASP A 242 54.57 31.19 -52.29
C ASP A 242 54.29 30.04 -51.29
N ARG A 243 54.57 30.27 -50.01
CA ARG A 243 54.25 29.32 -48.95
C ARG A 243 52.74 29.12 -48.77
N LEU A 244 51.94 30.21 -48.71
CA LEU A 244 50.49 30.12 -48.61
C LEU A 244 49.86 29.43 -49.82
N TYR A 245 50.39 29.65 -51.00
CA TYR A 245 49.96 28.99 -52.22
C TYR A 245 50.24 27.49 -52.16
N LEU A 246 51.44 27.07 -51.71
CA LEU A 246 51.79 25.67 -51.56
C LEU A 246 50.94 24.98 -50.49
N ASP A 247 50.67 25.63 -49.33
CA ASP A 247 49.81 25.12 -48.27
C ASP A 247 48.38 24.95 -48.75
N ALA A 248 47.81 25.91 -49.50
CA ALA A 248 46.48 25.80 -50.10
C ALA A 248 46.42 24.66 -51.13
N LEU A 249 47.43 24.54 -51.97
CA LEU A 249 47.53 23.47 -52.96
C LEU A 249 47.63 22.06 -52.28
N GLN A 250 48.39 22.00 -51.21
CA GLN A 250 48.53 20.78 -50.41
C GLN A 250 47.18 20.39 -49.76
N SER A 251 46.46 21.37 -49.21
CA SER A 251 45.15 21.12 -48.60
C SER A 251 44.13 20.61 -49.64
N VAL A 252 44.06 21.25 -50.82
CA VAL A 252 43.18 20.80 -51.92
C VAL A 252 43.58 19.41 -52.41
N LEU A 253 44.86 19.16 -52.56
CA LEU A 253 45.38 17.87 -53.02
C LEU A 253 45.24 16.76 -51.96
N SER A 254 45.28 17.05 -50.67
CA SER A 254 45.07 16.04 -49.60
C SER A 254 43.62 15.62 -49.50
N ASN A 255 42.67 16.54 -49.73
CA ASN A 255 41.25 16.28 -49.65
C ASN A 255 40.63 15.80 -50.97
N SER A 256 41.41 15.68 -52.04
CA SER A 256 40.96 15.16 -53.35
C SER A 256 41.37 13.69 -53.52
N THR A 257 40.44 12.85 -53.89
CA THR A 257 40.75 11.47 -54.31
C THR A 257 41.53 11.52 -55.65
N LYS A 258 42.81 11.06 -55.61
CA LYS A 258 43.67 11.10 -56.79
C LYS A 258 43.64 9.73 -57.47
N VAL A 259 43.26 9.75 -58.73
CA VAL A 259 43.45 8.58 -59.62
C VAL A 259 44.55 8.86 -60.58
N MET A 260 45.70 8.25 -60.36
CA MET A 260 46.84 8.33 -61.30
C MET A 260 46.69 7.25 -62.35
N VAL A 261 46.52 7.64 -63.61
CA VAL A 261 46.42 6.72 -64.69
C VAL A 261 47.74 6.85 -65.53
N ASP A 262 48.60 5.88 -65.42
CA ASP A 262 49.79 5.78 -66.27
C ASP A 262 49.42 4.90 -67.47
N VAL A 263 49.39 5.48 -68.68
CA VAL A 263 49.04 4.78 -69.90
C VAL A 263 50.24 4.86 -70.85
N GLU A 264 51.13 3.89 -70.75
CA GLU A 264 52.09 3.61 -71.85
C GLU A 264 51.42 2.67 -72.87
N GLY A 265 50.96 3.28 -73.97
CA GLY A 265 50.66 2.63 -75.24
C GLY A 265 49.73 1.41 -75.29
N GLY A 266 48.50 1.61 -75.76
CA GLY A 266 47.63 0.54 -76.23
C GLY A 266 46.22 0.60 -75.64
N ASN A 267 45.27 0.34 -76.46
CA ASN A 267 43.81 0.30 -76.36
C ASN A 267 43.30 -0.37 -75.04
N ASN A 268 43.39 0.29 -73.89
CA ASN A 268 42.86 -0.23 -72.64
C ASN A 268 41.56 0.50 -72.23
N LEU A 269 40.50 -0.27 -72.11
CA LEU A 269 39.24 0.19 -71.48
C LEU A 269 39.47 0.36 -69.98
N LEU A 270 39.58 1.64 -69.55
CA LEU A 270 39.64 2.01 -68.16
C LEU A 270 38.24 1.86 -67.53
N TYR A 271 37.99 0.82 -66.78
CA TYR A 271 36.80 0.64 -66.00
C TYR A 271 37.04 1.28 -64.60
N LEU A 272 36.49 2.45 -64.37
CA LEU A 272 36.44 3.09 -63.06
C LEU A 272 35.15 2.73 -62.39
N PRO A 273 35.15 1.91 -61.30
CA PRO A 273 33.96 1.63 -60.54
C PRO A 273 33.62 2.81 -59.62
N LEU A 274 32.98 3.85 -60.20
CA LEU A 274 32.59 5.07 -59.49
C LEU A 274 31.64 4.79 -58.32
N ASP A 275 30.81 3.75 -58.43
CA ASP A 275 29.88 3.34 -57.39
C ASP A 275 30.59 2.90 -56.08
N LYS A 276 31.73 2.17 -56.18
CA LYS A 276 32.52 1.79 -55.00
C LYS A 276 33.25 2.96 -54.34
N ILE A 277 33.66 3.93 -55.15
CA ILE A 277 34.34 5.14 -54.65
C ILE A 277 33.33 6.04 -53.92
N MET A 278 32.07 6.06 -54.38
CA MET A 278 30.99 6.80 -53.74
C MET A 278 30.51 6.10 -52.45
N GLU A 279 30.47 4.76 -52.40
CA GLU A 279 30.11 4.01 -51.17
C GLU A 279 31.15 4.12 -50.05
N GLU A 280 32.46 4.15 -50.40
CA GLU A 280 33.52 4.35 -49.42
C GLU A 280 33.51 5.77 -48.81
N ASN A 281 33.16 6.77 -49.59
CA ASN A 281 33.03 8.14 -49.08
C ASN A 281 31.73 8.33 -48.22
N LYS A 282 30.69 7.53 -48.47
CA LYS A 282 29.47 7.58 -47.66
C LYS A 282 29.66 6.92 -46.26
N LYS A 283 30.46 5.85 -46.18
CA LYS A 283 30.79 5.19 -44.90
C LYS A 283 31.73 6.01 -43.99
N LYS A 284 32.51 6.93 -44.56
CA LYS A 284 33.36 7.82 -43.78
C LYS A 284 32.66 9.05 -43.23
N GLY A 285 31.46 9.37 -43.73
CA GLY A 285 30.63 10.47 -43.27
C GLY A 285 29.61 10.09 -42.16
N ASP A 286 29.36 8.76 -41.95
CA ASP A 286 28.46 8.26 -40.95
C ASP A 286 29.14 7.86 -39.61
N ASP A 287 30.47 7.88 -39.56
CA ASP A 287 31.22 7.59 -38.32
C ASP A 287 31.66 8.86 -37.53
N ASP A 288 31.28 10.05 -37.97
CA ASP A 288 31.60 11.35 -37.35
C ASP A 288 30.33 12.15 -36.92
N GLU A 289 29.12 11.48 -36.72
CA GLU A 289 27.95 12.08 -36.05
C GLU A 289 27.69 11.52 -34.68
#